data_ec9770ea5ab2b59c9772a3659b424bdb
#
_entry.id   ec9770ea5ab2b59c9772a3659b424bdb
#
_cell.length_a   1.000
_cell.length_b   1.000
_cell.length_c   1.000
_cell.angle_alpha   90.00
_cell.angle_beta   90.00
_cell.angle_gamma   90.00
#
_symmetry.space_group_name_H-M   'P 1'
#
loop_
_entity.id
_entity.type
_entity.pdbx_description
1 polymer ?
#
loop_
_entity_poly.entity_id
_entity_poly.type
_entity_poly.pdbx_seq_one_letter_code
_entity_poly.pdbx_strand_id
1 'polypeptide(L)'
;MPYSPGVESASVEGIWQALKVFRGAGIDEGKLRIKSMKGLKRTVRKYGEVVGHRTGVAGTELLPYEQARRRIYLPSYRWVLENRLADLVTELRETSAERDIVLLDYTTNSQVEDLTKPLSHAALLRAHLAGEWPWTV
;
A
#
# COMPACT_ATOMS: atom_id res chain seq x y z
N MET A 1 0.58 7.50 -10.11
CA MET A 1 0.55 6.23 -9.37
C MET A 1 1.10 5.09 -10.23
N PRO A 2 1.49 3.93 -9.67
CA PRO A 2 2.02 2.82 -10.47
C PRO A 2 1.08 2.45 -11.62
N TYR A 3 1.64 2.19 -12.79
CA TYR A 3 0.93 1.81 -14.02
C TYR A 3 -0.17 2.77 -14.48
N SER A 4 -0.22 3.98 -13.94
CA SER A 4 -1.22 5.00 -14.32
C SER A 4 -0.55 6.36 -14.33
N PRO A 5 0.28 6.66 -15.36
CA PRO A 5 0.93 7.98 -15.50
C PRO A 5 -0.08 9.10 -15.48
N GLY A 6 0.20 10.16 -14.75
CA GLY A 6 -0.70 11.33 -14.65
C GLY A 6 -1.92 11.15 -13.75
N VAL A 7 -2.16 9.94 -13.23
CA VAL A 7 -3.25 9.68 -12.25
C VAL A 7 -2.70 9.81 -10.84
N GLU A 8 -3.39 10.57 -10.00
CA GLU A 8 -3.04 10.80 -8.61
C GLU A 8 -4.04 10.14 -7.66
N SER A 9 -3.59 9.83 -6.46
CA SER A 9 -4.43 9.35 -5.36
C SER A 9 -4.14 10.12 -4.09
N ALA A 10 -5.15 10.32 -3.27
CA ALA A 10 -5.01 10.96 -1.96
C ALA A 10 -4.23 10.10 -0.94
N SER A 11 -4.14 8.78 -1.16
CA SER A 11 -3.44 7.86 -0.26
C SER A 11 -3.06 6.56 -0.96
N VAL A 12 -2.13 5.81 -0.36
CA VAL A 12 -1.78 4.45 -0.79
C VAL A 12 -2.97 3.51 -0.65
N GLU A 13 -3.72 3.61 0.43
CA GLU A 13 -4.94 2.81 0.63
C GLU A 13 -5.99 3.13 -0.44
N GLY A 14 -6.08 4.39 -0.87
CA GLY A 14 -6.93 4.79 -2.00
C GLY A 14 -6.58 4.06 -3.29
N ILE A 15 -5.30 3.95 -3.62
CA ILE A 15 -4.82 3.17 -4.77
C ILE A 15 -5.23 1.70 -4.62
N TRP A 16 -4.97 1.12 -3.46
CA TRP A 16 -5.25 -0.28 -3.17
C TRP A 16 -6.73 -0.61 -3.31
N GLN A 17 -7.60 0.22 -2.73
CA GLN A 17 -9.04 0.02 -2.80
C GLN A 17 -9.61 0.30 -4.20
N ALA A 18 -9.10 1.31 -4.90
CA ALA A 18 -9.55 1.65 -6.25
C ALA A 18 -9.28 0.53 -7.25
N LEU A 19 -8.09 -0.05 -7.23
CA LEU A 19 -7.66 -1.07 -8.19
C LEU A 19 -8.14 -2.49 -7.84
N LYS A 20 -8.70 -2.69 -6.66
CA LYS A 20 -9.26 -3.97 -6.23
C LYS A 20 -10.44 -4.37 -7.11
N VAL A 21 -10.42 -5.60 -7.59
CA VAL A 21 -11.49 -6.19 -8.40
C VAL A 21 -12.16 -7.29 -7.62
N PHE A 22 -13.47 -7.23 -7.55
CA PHE A 22 -14.32 -8.22 -6.91
C PHE A 22 -15.07 -9.02 -7.95
N ARG A 23 -15.58 -10.18 -7.58
CA ARG A 23 -16.43 -10.98 -8.47
C ARG A 23 -17.64 -10.19 -8.97
N GLY A 24 -18.22 -9.35 -8.14
CA GLY A 24 -19.40 -8.52 -8.44
C GLY A 24 -19.12 -7.07 -8.80
N ALA A 25 -17.86 -6.62 -8.83
CA ALA A 25 -17.52 -5.23 -9.14
C ALA A 25 -16.08 -5.08 -9.63
N GLY A 26 -15.89 -4.27 -10.67
CA GLY A 26 -14.57 -3.87 -11.16
C GLY A 26 -13.88 -2.84 -10.26
N ILE A 27 -12.90 -2.13 -10.82
CA ILE A 27 -12.21 -1.03 -10.14
C ILE A 27 -13.17 0.11 -9.80
N ASP A 28 -12.79 0.92 -8.79
CA ASP A 28 -13.54 2.10 -8.37
C ASP A 28 -12.61 3.30 -8.25
N GLU A 29 -12.48 4.05 -9.32
CA GLU A 29 -11.61 5.23 -9.36
C GLU A 29 -12.03 6.32 -8.36
N GLY A 30 -13.28 6.32 -7.90
CA GLY A 30 -13.75 7.24 -6.86
C GLY A 30 -12.95 7.14 -5.57
N LYS A 31 -12.39 5.96 -5.26
CA LYS A 31 -11.55 5.75 -4.07
C LYS A 31 -10.24 6.53 -4.09
N LEU A 32 -9.72 6.89 -5.27
CA LEU A 32 -8.50 7.67 -5.41
C LEU A 32 -8.60 9.06 -4.79
N ARG A 33 -9.80 9.62 -4.68
CA ARG A 33 -10.04 10.99 -4.19
C ARG A 33 -10.39 11.07 -2.70
N ILE A 34 -10.62 9.93 -2.05
CA ILE A 34 -11.04 9.89 -0.65
C ILE A 34 -9.85 10.18 0.26
N LYS A 35 -9.95 11.23 1.07
CA LYS A 35 -8.89 11.70 1.97
C LYS A 35 -8.97 11.14 3.39
N SER A 36 -10.08 10.48 3.75
CA SER A 36 -10.27 9.87 5.06
C SER A 36 -10.46 8.36 4.93
N MET A 37 -10.23 7.63 6.02
CA MET A 37 -10.46 6.18 6.04
C MET A 37 -11.95 5.81 5.95
N LYS A 38 -12.84 6.75 6.28
CA LYS A 38 -14.28 6.52 6.21
C LYS A 38 -14.74 6.40 4.75
N GLY A 39 -15.42 5.30 4.45
CA GLY A 39 -15.95 5.04 3.10
C GLY A 39 -14.91 4.59 2.08
N LEU A 40 -13.65 4.44 2.49
CA LEU A 40 -12.56 4.03 1.60
C LEU A 40 -12.57 2.53 1.33
N LYS A 41 -12.76 1.72 2.35
CA LYS A 41 -12.71 0.26 2.26
C LYS A 41 -13.89 -0.30 1.45
N ARG A 42 -13.56 -1.17 0.50
CA ARG A 42 -14.53 -1.96 -0.27
C ARG A 42 -14.57 -3.38 0.31
N THR A 43 -15.75 -3.88 0.65
CA THR A 43 -15.91 -5.11 1.42
C THR A 43 -16.38 -6.30 0.57
N VAL A 44 -15.91 -7.48 0.92
CA VAL A 44 -16.36 -8.76 0.34
C VAL A 44 -17.86 -8.96 0.55
N ARG A 45 -18.39 -8.52 1.68
CA ARG A 45 -19.83 -8.61 1.96
C ARG A 45 -20.68 -7.89 0.92
N LYS A 46 -20.20 -6.73 0.43
CA LYS A 46 -20.94 -5.91 -0.54
C LYS A 46 -20.69 -6.33 -1.99
N TYR A 47 -19.45 -6.71 -2.34
CA TYR A 47 -19.02 -6.86 -3.72
C TYR A 47 -18.63 -8.30 -4.10
N GLY A 48 -18.69 -9.23 -3.15
CA GLY A 48 -18.27 -10.62 -3.36
C GLY A 48 -16.78 -10.82 -3.17
N GLU A 49 -16.31 -11.98 -3.57
CA GLU A 49 -14.90 -12.37 -3.45
C GLU A 49 -13.96 -11.44 -4.22
N VAL A 50 -12.81 -11.11 -3.63
CA VAL A 50 -11.73 -10.39 -4.33
C VAL A 50 -11.05 -11.34 -5.30
N VAL A 51 -11.01 -10.97 -6.57
CA VAL A 51 -10.37 -11.77 -7.62
C VAL A 51 -8.98 -11.26 -7.99
N GLY A 52 -8.61 -10.05 -7.58
CA GLY A 52 -7.29 -9.49 -7.81
C GLY A 52 -7.28 -7.96 -7.83
N HIS A 53 -6.21 -7.40 -8.37
CA HIS A 53 -6.05 -5.95 -8.57
C HIS A 53 -5.64 -5.66 -10.01
N ARG A 54 -6.22 -4.62 -10.61
CA ARG A 54 -5.83 -4.18 -11.96
C ARG A 54 -4.45 -3.52 -11.95
N THR A 55 -3.70 -3.73 -13.03
CA THR A 55 -2.48 -2.97 -13.33
C THR A 55 -2.83 -1.56 -13.81
N GLY A 56 -3.18 -0.68 -12.87
CA GLY A 56 -3.58 0.68 -13.18
C GLY A 56 -5.03 0.84 -13.61
N VAL A 57 -5.49 2.08 -13.75
CA VAL A 57 -6.89 2.40 -14.07
C VAL A 57 -7.28 2.01 -15.49
N ALA A 58 -6.35 2.02 -16.42
CA ALA A 58 -6.55 1.60 -17.80
C ALA A 58 -5.99 0.20 -18.10
N GLY A 59 -5.41 -0.47 -17.11
CA GLY A 59 -4.80 -1.78 -17.28
C GLY A 59 -5.83 -2.89 -17.47
N THR A 60 -5.45 -3.92 -18.19
CA THR A 60 -6.28 -5.11 -18.44
C THR A 60 -5.82 -6.32 -17.64
N GLU A 61 -4.55 -6.35 -17.22
CA GLU A 61 -3.98 -7.42 -16.42
C GLU A 61 -4.58 -7.42 -15.01
N LEU A 62 -4.93 -8.58 -14.51
CA LEU A 62 -5.42 -8.80 -13.15
C LEU A 62 -4.33 -9.48 -12.33
N LEU A 63 -3.80 -8.78 -11.36
CA LEU A 63 -2.74 -9.28 -10.48
C LEU A 63 -3.32 -10.10 -9.32
N PRO A 64 -2.78 -11.30 -9.05
CA PRO A 64 -3.02 -11.98 -7.79
C PRO A 64 -2.56 -11.15 -6.60
N TYR A 65 -3.05 -11.46 -5.41
CA TYR A 65 -2.83 -10.65 -4.20
C TYR A 65 -1.36 -10.38 -3.88
N GLU A 66 -0.50 -11.40 -3.92
CA GLU A 66 0.93 -11.21 -3.69
C GLU A 66 1.59 -10.31 -4.74
N GLN A 67 1.27 -10.51 -6.01
CA GLN A 67 1.78 -9.68 -7.09
C GLN A 67 1.31 -8.23 -6.97
N ALA A 68 0.07 -8.03 -6.54
CA ALA A 68 -0.45 -6.69 -6.28
C ALA A 68 0.31 -6.00 -5.12
N ARG A 69 0.62 -6.72 -4.05
CA ARG A 69 1.48 -6.19 -2.98
C ARG A 69 2.82 -5.71 -3.52
N ARG A 70 3.50 -6.55 -4.32
CA ARG A 70 4.83 -6.26 -4.87
C ARG A 70 4.83 -5.14 -5.91
N ARG A 71 3.85 -5.12 -6.79
CA ARG A 71 3.84 -4.25 -7.97
C ARG A 71 3.05 -2.95 -7.78
N ILE A 72 2.13 -2.90 -6.82
CA ILE A 72 1.28 -1.72 -6.57
C ILE A 72 1.53 -1.15 -5.17
N TYR A 73 1.33 -1.95 -4.12
CA TYR A 73 1.35 -1.47 -2.75
C TYR A 73 2.74 -1.01 -2.30
N LEU A 74 3.74 -1.87 -2.39
CA LEU A 74 5.10 -1.57 -1.95
C LEU A 74 5.72 -0.37 -2.69
N PRO A 75 5.65 -0.28 -4.04
CA PRO A 75 6.16 0.89 -4.74
C PRO A 75 5.44 2.18 -4.36
N SER A 76 4.14 2.14 -4.16
CA SER A 76 3.34 3.30 -3.76
C SER A 76 3.71 3.79 -2.36
N TYR A 77 3.82 2.87 -1.40
CA TYR A 77 4.17 3.21 -0.02
C TYR A 77 5.61 3.74 0.08
N ARG A 78 6.55 3.11 -0.60
CA ARG A 78 7.93 3.60 -0.67
C ARG A 78 8.01 5.01 -1.27
N TRP A 79 7.27 5.25 -2.34
CA TRP A 79 7.21 6.57 -2.96
C TRP A 79 6.73 7.65 -1.96
N VAL A 80 5.73 7.35 -1.15
CA VAL A 80 5.25 8.25 -0.10
C VAL A 80 6.36 8.55 0.92
N LEU A 81 7.06 7.52 1.39
CA LEU A 81 8.17 7.68 2.34
C LEU A 81 9.29 8.57 1.78
N GLU A 82 9.62 8.40 0.50
CA GLU A 82 10.72 9.12 -0.16
C GLU A 82 10.34 10.54 -0.62
N ASN A 83 9.07 10.80 -0.95
CA ASN A 83 8.67 12.06 -1.59
C ASN A 83 7.73 12.92 -0.75
N ARG A 84 6.94 12.35 0.14
CA ARG A 84 5.99 13.07 0.98
C ARG A 84 6.40 13.12 2.44
N LEU A 85 7.13 12.13 2.91
CA LEU A 85 7.52 11.96 4.30
C LEU A 85 9.05 11.95 4.48
N ALA A 86 9.81 12.42 3.50
CA ALA A 86 11.28 12.41 3.52
C ALA A 86 11.84 13.10 4.78
N ASP A 87 11.29 14.24 5.18
CA ASP A 87 11.72 14.98 6.37
C ASP A 87 11.44 14.19 7.66
N LEU A 88 10.27 13.59 7.77
CA LEU A 88 9.91 12.73 8.90
C LEU A 88 10.81 11.48 8.97
N VAL A 89 11.12 10.87 7.83
CA VAL A 89 12.03 9.72 7.74
C VAL A 89 13.43 10.11 8.22
N THR A 90 13.92 11.29 7.82
CA THR A 90 15.20 11.84 8.28
C THR A 90 15.22 12.06 9.79
N GLU A 91 14.18 12.69 10.34
CA GLU A 91 14.01 12.90 11.78
C GLU A 91 14.01 11.58 12.55
N LEU A 92 13.31 10.56 12.07
CA LEU A 92 13.29 9.24 12.68
C LEU A 92 14.67 8.57 12.66
N ARG A 93 15.41 8.69 11.56
CA ARG A 93 16.80 8.18 11.51
C ARG A 93 17.71 8.87 12.52
N GLU A 94 17.67 10.18 12.60
CA GLU A 94 18.45 10.95 13.56
C GLU A 94 18.10 10.57 15.00
N THR A 95 16.82 10.49 15.31
CA THR A 95 16.35 10.10 16.64
C THR A 95 16.77 8.68 17.00
N SER A 96 16.68 7.73 16.03
CA SER A 96 17.08 6.33 16.26
C SER A 96 18.58 6.14 16.45
N ALA A 97 19.40 7.07 16.00
CA ALA A 97 20.84 7.07 16.25
C ALA A 97 21.18 7.45 17.71
N GLU A 98 20.30 8.20 18.37
CA GLU A 98 20.49 8.68 19.73
C GLU A 98 19.79 7.83 20.79
N ARG A 99 18.66 7.23 20.46
CA ARG A 99 17.82 6.43 21.39
C ARG A 99 16.95 5.43 20.64
N ASP A 100 16.50 4.42 21.36
CA ASP A 100 15.58 3.44 20.84
C ASP A 100 14.22 4.07 20.50
N ILE A 101 13.67 3.67 19.34
CA ILE A 101 12.32 4.04 18.90
C ILE A 101 11.48 2.78 18.78
N VAL A 102 10.26 2.84 19.27
CA VAL A 102 9.26 1.78 19.11
C VAL A 102 8.17 2.27 18.15
N LEU A 103 8.01 1.58 17.02
CA LEU A 103 6.93 1.83 16.07
C LEU A 103 5.76 0.89 16.40
N LEU A 104 4.58 1.46 16.62
CA LEU A 104 3.38 0.71 16.98
C LEU A 104 2.47 0.52 15.78
N ASP A 105 1.94 -0.68 15.65
CA ASP A 105 0.93 -1.04 14.66
C ASP A 105 0.06 -2.18 15.22
N TYR A 106 -1.11 -2.41 14.63
CA TYR A 106 -2.00 -3.51 15.00
C TYR A 106 -1.56 -4.87 14.42
N THR A 107 -0.59 -4.89 13.52
CA THR A 107 0.04 -6.09 12.96
C THR A 107 1.55 -5.89 12.87
N THR A 108 2.30 -6.97 12.89
CA THR A 108 3.77 -6.96 12.76
C THR A 108 4.24 -7.67 11.50
N ASN A 109 3.32 -8.04 10.59
CA ASN A 109 3.66 -8.79 9.39
C ASN A 109 4.55 -7.97 8.45
N SER A 110 5.80 -8.40 8.27
CA SER A 110 6.76 -7.86 7.32
C SER A 110 6.95 -8.75 6.08
N GLN A 111 6.31 -9.92 6.05
CA GLN A 111 6.47 -10.90 4.99
C GLN A 111 5.43 -10.68 3.89
N VAL A 112 5.89 -10.35 2.72
CA VAL A 112 5.03 -10.06 1.56
C VAL A 112 4.23 -11.28 1.12
N GLU A 113 4.83 -12.46 1.28
CA GLU A 113 4.27 -13.77 0.93
C GLU A 113 3.18 -14.24 1.91
N ASP A 114 3.19 -13.77 3.15
CA ASP A 114 2.14 -14.11 4.13
C ASP A 114 0.86 -13.34 3.83
N LEU A 115 -0.01 -13.97 3.05
CA LEU A 115 -1.29 -13.41 2.62
C LEU A 115 -2.41 -13.53 3.67
N THR A 116 -2.14 -14.20 4.79
CA THR A 116 -3.12 -14.39 5.88
C THR A 116 -3.32 -13.13 6.71
N LYS A 117 -2.36 -12.22 6.66
CA LYS A 117 -2.35 -10.96 7.43
C LYS A 117 -2.03 -9.77 6.52
N PRO A 118 -2.57 -8.59 6.82
CA PRO A 118 -2.14 -7.37 6.14
C PRO A 118 -0.67 -7.08 6.45
N LEU A 119 0.01 -6.38 5.53
CA LEU A 119 1.35 -5.86 5.78
C LEU A 119 1.30 -4.76 6.85
N SER A 120 2.26 -4.80 7.77
CA SER A 120 2.44 -3.76 8.79
C SER A 120 3.11 -2.53 8.20
N HIS A 121 2.49 -1.38 8.33
CA HIS A 121 3.11 -0.09 7.96
C HIS A 121 4.33 0.20 8.83
N ALA A 122 4.28 -0.10 10.11
CA ALA A 122 5.40 0.04 11.03
C ALA A 122 6.58 -0.86 10.63
N ALA A 123 6.32 -2.12 10.26
CA ALA A 123 7.36 -3.03 9.78
C ALA A 123 7.99 -2.56 8.46
N LEU A 124 7.19 -2.05 7.53
CA LEU A 124 7.71 -1.48 6.27
C LEU A 124 8.52 -0.21 6.50
N LEU A 125 8.07 0.67 7.40
CA LEU A 125 8.83 1.87 7.77
C LEU A 125 10.17 1.49 8.41
N ARG A 126 10.18 0.51 9.32
CA ARG A 126 11.41 -0.02 9.92
C ARG A 126 12.36 -0.55 8.84
N ALA A 127 11.86 -1.35 7.90
CA ALA A 127 12.64 -1.87 6.79
C ALA A 127 13.22 -0.75 5.92
N HIS A 128 12.44 0.30 5.66
CA HIS A 128 12.90 1.47 4.92
C HIS A 128 14.04 2.21 5.67
N LEU A 129 13.89 2.43 6.97
CA LEU A 129 14.91 3.06 7.81
C LEU A 129 16.21 2.22 7.87
N ALA A 130 16.10 0.90 7.88
CA ALA A 130 17.24 -0.03 7.90
C ALA A 130 17.88 -0.28 6.52
N GLY A 131 17.30 0.21 5.43
CA GLY A 131 17.75 -0.10 4.07
C GLY A 131 17.41 -1.52 3.61
N GLU A 132 16.44 -2.16 4.26
CA GLU A 132 16.03 -3.56 4.05
C GLU A 132 14.65 -3.66 3.37
N TRP A 133 14.32 -2.72 2.49
CA TRP A 133 13.02 -2.71 1.82
C TRP A 133 12.75 -4.01 1.06
N PRO A 134 11.58 -4.63 1.23
CA PRO A 134 11.24 -5.86 0.49
C PRO A 134 11.06 -5.53 -1.00
N TRP A 135 12.06 -5.89 -1.80
CA TRP A 135 12.05 -5.60 -3.22
C TRP A 135 11.05 -6.47 -3.99
N THR A 136 10.49 -5.84 -4.99
CA THR A 136 9.70 -6.51 -6.01
C THR A 136 10.63 -7.23 -6.97
N VAL A 137 10.60 -8.50 -6.94
CA VAL A 137 11.30 -9.30 -7.95
C VAL A 137 10.30 -9.68 -9.04
#